data_fc9b61c9b372621f332d1c19a438db86
#
_entry.id   fc9b61c9b372621f332d1c19a438db86
#
_cell.length_a   1.000
_cell.length_b   1.000
_cell.length_c   1.000
_cell.angle_alpha   90.00
_cell.angle_beta   90.00
_cell.angle_gamma   90.00
#
_symmetry.space_group_name_H-M   'P 1'
#
loop_
_entity.id
_entity.type
_entity.pdbx_description
1 polymer ?
#
loop_
_entity_poly.entity_id
_entity_poly.type
_entity_poly.pdbx_seq_one_letter_code
_entity_poly.pdbx_strand_id
1 'polypeptide(L)'
;MPTAKQAGARPERADAARNRARILEAARSLFAERGVREVSLEEVARAAGVGKATLFRRFGDRGALFLALLDEHERELQDAVLRGEPPLGPGAPPRARLLAFLDALLRLSLDHRELLLASETARPGARLQTGAYAFWHRHVSWLLGESRPPADPDLLAHVLLAAFDAELLTALQEQGRDEASVGDAIRAVAEALLH
;
A
#
# COMPACT_ATOMS: atom_id res chain seq x y z
N MET A 1 -30.62 -35.26 9.47
CA MET A 1 -29.92 -35.39 8.18
C MET A 1 -29.25 -34.06 7.86
N PRO A 2 -27.92 -33.94 7.84
CA PRO A 2 -27.26 -32.70 7.43
C PRO A 2 -27.20 -32.62 5.91
N THR A 3 -27.63 -31.49 5.37
CA THR A 3 -27.80 -31.18 3.95
C THR A 3 -26.47 -31.11 3.19
N ALA A 4 -26.43 -31.73 2.02
CA ALA A 4 -25.31 -31.88 1.09
C ALA A 4 -24.76 -30.57 0.44
N LYS A 5 -24.97 -29.40 1.03
CA LYS A 5 -24.63 -28.07 0.44
C LYS A 5 -23.26 -27.53 0.86
N GLN A 6 -22.54 -28.18 1.80
CA GLN A 6 -21.25 -27.66 2.31
C GLN A 6 -20.01 -28.28 1.65
N ALA A 7 -20.11 -29.36 0.89
CA ALA A 7 -18.98 -30.05 0.30
C ALA A 7 -18.42 -29.39 -0.99
N GLY A 8 -19.21 -28.57 -1.70
CA GLY A 8 -18.80 -27.94 -2.96
C GLY A 8 -18.03 -26.61 -2.80
N ALA A 9 -18.18 -25.92 -1.66
CA ALA A 9 -17.63 -24.58 -1.46
C ALA A 9 -16.11 -24.54 -1.18
N ARG A 10 -15.50 -25.65 -0.76
CA ARG A 10 -14.08 -25.72 -0.39
C ARG A 10 -13.14 -25.85 -1.60
N PRO A 11 -13.40 -26.73 -2.59
CA PRO A 11 -12.60 -26.78 -3.82
C PRO A 11 -12.71 -25.51 -4.66
N GLU A 12 -13.90 -24.91 -4.79
CA GLU A 12 -14.12 -23.68 -5.56
C GLU A 12 -13.38 -22.47 -4.97
N ARG A 13 -13.29 -22.35 -3.64
CA ARG A 13 -12.50 -21.32 -2.97
C ARG A 13 -11.00 -21.53 -3.20
N ALA A 14 -10.52 -22.76 -3.18
CA ALA A 14 -9.13 -23.10 -3.43
C ALA A 14 -8.72 -22.82 -4.89
N ASP A 15 -9.58 -23.11 -5.86
CA ASP A 15 -9.38 -22.78 -7.28
C ASP A 15 -9.37 -21.27 -7.49
N ALA A 16 -10.26 -20.55 -6.84
CA ALA A 16 -10.30 -19.10 -6.88
C ALA A 16 -9.04 -18.46 -6.29
N ALA A 17 -8.50 -19.00 -5.20
CA ALA A 17 -7.25 -18.54 -4.60
C ALA A 17 -6.04 -18.82 -5.50
N ARG A 18 -5.97 -20.02 -6.10
CA ARG A 18 -4.92 -20.38 -7.06
C ARG A 18 -4.94 -19.46 -8.29
N ASN A 19 -6.12 -19.20 -8.85
CA ASN A 19 -6.25 -18.30 -9.99
C ASN A 19 -5.84 -16.87 -9.62
N ARG A 20 -6.17 -16.38 -8.41
CA ARG A 20 -5.72 -15.06 -7.92
C ARG A 20 -4.20 -15.00 -7.87
N ALA A 21 -3.55 -15.99 -7.26
CA ALA A 21 -2.09 -16.04 -7.15
C ALA A 21 -1.42 -16.06 -8.55
N ARG A 22 -1.93 -16.87 -9.48
CA ARG A 22 -1.42 -16.93 -10.88
C ARG A 22 -1.54 -15.59 -11.60
N ILE A 23 -2.65 -14.86 -11.42
CA ILE A 23 -2.84 -13.55 -12.04
C ILE A 23 -1.84 -12.54 -11.45
N LEU A 24 -1.66 -12.50 -10.13
CA LEU A 24 -0.73 -11.58 -9.47
C LEU A 24 0.72 -11.88 -9.88
N GLU A 25 1.12 -13.14 -9.96
CA GLU A 25 2.46 -13.53 -10.39
C GLU A 25 2.74 -13.16 -11.86
N ALA A 26 1.79 -13.43 -12.76
CA ALA A 26 1.90 -13.01 -14.15
C ALA A 26 1.98 -11.47 -14.30
N ALA A 27 1.22 -10.75 -13.50
CA ALA A 27 1.26 -9.28 -13.49
C ALA A 27 2.61 -8.76 -12.99
N ARG A 28 3.15 -9.31 -11.88
CA ARG A 28 4.50 -8.93 -11.37
C ARG A 28 5.58 -9.11 -12.44
N SER A 29 5.63 -10.31 -13.07
CA SER A 29 6.62 -10.61 -14.09
C SER A 29 6.53 -9.66 -15.28
N LEU A 30 5.34 -9.43 -15.82
CA LEU A 30 5.14 -8.55 -16.97
C LEU A 30 5.46 -7.08 -16.62
N PHE A 31 5.08 -6.60 -15.43
CA PHE A 31 5.36 -5.23 -15.02
C PHE A 31 6.85 -5.01 -14.75
N ALA A 32 7.57 -6.00 -14.21
CA ALA A 32 9.02 -5.93 -14.03
C ALA A 32 9.77 -5.89 -15.37
N GLU A 33 9.28 -6.62 -16.39
CA GLU A 33 9.91 -6.69 -17.70
C GLU A 33 9.64 -5.43 -18.56
N ARG A 34 8.46 -4.86 -18.49
CA ARG A 34 7.97 -3.87 -19.47
C ARG A 34 7.45 -2.57 -18.86
N GLY A 35 7.38 -2.48 -17.55
CA GLY A 35 6.75 -1.36 -16.84
C GLY A 35 5.22 -1.48 -16.73
N VAL A 36 4.67 -0.85 -15.70
CA VAL A 36 3.25 -0.93 -15.36
C VAL A 36 2.37 -0.35 -16.48
N ARG A 37 2.81 0.71 -17.16
CA ARG A 37 2.01 1.42 -18.17
C ARG A 37 1.84 0.65 -19.47
N GLU A 38 2.84 -0.15 -19.85
CA GLU A 38 2.94 -0.83 -21.16
C GLU A 38 2.20 -2.17 -21.23
N VAL A 39 1.71 -2.69 -20.09
CA VAL A 39 1.09 -4.00 -20.00
C VAL A 39 -0.42 -3.87 -19.85
N SER A 40 -1.18 -4.54 -20.72
CA SER A 40 -2.64 -4.59 -20.65
C SER A 40 -3.15 -5.72 -19.73
N LEU A 41 -4.39 -5.57 -19.22
CA LEU A 41 -5.05 -6.65 -18.46
C LEU A 41 -5.26 -7.93 -19.29
N GLU A 42 -5.40 -7.80 -20.61
CA GLU A 42 -5.50 -8.92 -21.54
C GLU A 42 -4.21 -9.74 -21.61
N GLU A 43 -3.07 -9.07 -21.62
CA GLU A 43 -1.75 -9.74 -21.57
C GLU A 43 -1.55 -10.44 -20.25
N VAL A 44 -1.91 -9.81 -19.13
CA VAL A 44 -1.89 -10.45 -17.81
C VAL A 44 -2.78 -11.68 -17.76
N ALA A 45 -4.02 -11.60 -18.25
CA ALA A 45 -4.93 -12.75 -18.29
C ALA A 45 -4.37 -13.92 -19.13
N ARG A 46 -3.77 -13.60 -20.30
CA ARG A 46 -3.14 -14.58 -21.18
C ARG A 46 -1.93 -15.23 -20.50
N ALA A 47 -1.04 -14.46 -19.90
CA ALA A 47 0.14 -14.96 -19.19
C ALA A 47 -0.24 -15.82 -17.98
N ALA A 48 -1.30 -15.44 -17.27
CA ALA A 48 -1.85 -16.21 -16.15
C ALA A 48 -2.61 -17.47 -16.58
N GLY A 49 -2.86 -17.67 -17.89
CA GLY A 49 -3.66 -18.78 -18.40
C GLY A 49 -5.11 -18.75 -17.91
N VAL A 50 -5.71 -17.55 -17.79
CA VAL A 50 -7.10 -17.34 -17.40
C VAL A 50 -7.86 -16.54 -18.46
N GLY A 51 -9.17 -16.71 -18.53
CA GLY A 51 -10.00 -15.88 -19.42
C GLY A 51 -10.08 -14.43 -18.93
N LYS A 52 -10.12 -13.44 -19.85
CA LYS A 52 -10.32 -12.02 -19.55
C LYS A 52 -11.49 -11.78 -18.59
N ALA A 53 -12.64 -12.44 -18.84
CA ALA A 53 -13.81 -12.33 -17.96
C ALA A 53 -13.54 -12.81 -16.52
N THR A 54 -12.68 -13.80 -16.35
CA THR A 54 -12.28 -14.31 -15.02
C THR A 54 -11.43 -13.29 -14.28
N LEU A 55 -10.49 -12.62 -14.97
CA LEU A 55 -9.68 -11.54 -14.40
C LEU A 55 -10.57 -10.37 -13.97
N PHE A 56 -11.44 -9.88 -14.87
CA PHE A 56 -12.35 -8.76 -14.55
C PHE A 56 -13.33 -9.10 -13.43
N ARG A 57 -13.88 -10.32 -13.40
CA ARG A 57 -14.75 -10.75 -12.30
C ARG A 57 -14.01 -10.78 -10.95
N ARG A 58 -12.69 -11.03 -10.96
CA ARG A 58 -11.88 -11.17 -9.75
C ARG A 58 -11.39 -9.84 -9.20
N PHE A 59 -10.97 -8.93 -10.06
CA PHE A 59 -10.36 -7.66 -9.67
C PHE A 59 -11.24 -6.46 -9.99
N GLY A 60 -12.16 -6.58 -10.93
CA GLY A 60 -13.03 -5.48 -11.37
C GLY A 60 -12.36 -4.60 -12.41
N ASP A 61 -11.33 -3.86 -12.01
CA ASP A 61 -10.58 -2.95 -12.86
C ASP A 61 -9.05 -3.09 -12.67
N ARG A 62 -8.32 -2.28 -13.42
CA ARG A 62 -6.86 -2.25 -13.38
C ARG A 62 -6.33 -1.73 -12.04
N GLY A 63 -6.98 -0.71 -11.48
CA GLY A 63 -6.61 -0.14 -10.19
C GLY A 63 -6.71 -1.16 -9.06
N ALA A 64 -7.76 -1.99 -9.06
CA ALA A 64 -7.92 -3.06 -8.09
C ALA A 64 -6.86 -4.18 -8.24
N LEU A 65 -6.37 -4.44 -9.46
CA LEU A 65 -5.22 -5.35 -9.66
C LEU A 65 -3.94 -4.75 -9.06
N PHE A 66 -3.69 -3.46 -9.25
CA PHE A 66 -2.54 -2.77 -8.68
C PHE A 66 -2.57 -2.78 -7.15
N LEU A 67 -3.71 -2.44 -6.55
CA LEU A 67 -3.91 -2.54 -5.10
C LEU A 67 -3.65 -3.96 -4.58
N ALA A 68 -4.08 -4.99 -5.31
CA ALA A 68 -3.84 -6.38 -4.91
C ALA A 68 -2.36 -6.80 -5.01
N LEU A 69 -1.57 -6.15 -5.86
CA LEU A 69 -0.12 -6.35 -5.94
C LEU A 69 0.62 -5.66 -4.78
N LEU A 70 0.14 -4.49 -4.37
CA LEU A 70 0.69 -3.75 -3.23
C LEU A 70 0.37 -4.42 -1.88
N ASP A 71 -0.76 -5.11 -1.78
CA ASP A 71 -1.34 -5.69 -0.57
C ASP A 71 -0.35 -6.60 0.22
N GLU A 72 0.57 -7.27 -0.45
CA GLU A 72 1.60 -8.10 0.20
C GLU A 72 2.63 -7.23 0.94
N HIS A 73 3.19 -6.23 0.27
CA HIS A 73 4.19 -5.32 0.85
C HIS A 73 3.58 -4.42 1.92
N GLU A 74 2.34 -3.98 1.72
CA GLU A 74 1.59 -3.24 2.74
C GLU A 74 1.36 -4.08 4.00
N ARG A 75 1.05 -5.38 3.86
CA ARG A 75 0.92 -6.30 5.00
C ARG A 75 2.24 -6.56 5.70
N GLU A 76 3.33 -6.69 4.97
CA GLU A 76 4.68 -6.84 5.55
C GLU A 76 5.01 -5.63 6.43
N LEU A 77 4.74 -4.41 5.96
CA LEU A 77 4.93 -3.20 6.75
C LEU A 77 3.96 -3.16 7.95
N GLN A 78 2.69 -3.54 7.77
CA GLN A 78 1.73 -3.63 8.88
C GLN A 78 2.17 -4.62 9.96
N ASP A 79 2.65 -5.79 9.56
CA ASP A 79 3.15 -6.80 10.48
C ASP A 79 4.41 -6.32 11.22
N ALA A 80 5.32 -5.60 10.54
CA ALA A 80 6.49 -5.00 11.16
C ALA A 80 6.11 -3.92 12.19
N VAL A 81 5.10 -3.09 11.90
CA VAL A 81 4.56 -2.09 12.84
C VAL A 81 3.93 -2.73 14.07
N LEU A 82 3.23 -3.85 13.89
CA LEU A 82 2.47 -4.50 14.96
C LEU A 82 3.31 -5.47 15.80
N ARG A 83 4.28 -6.15 15.21
CA ARG A 83 4.98 -7.30 15.82
C ARG A 83 6.48 -7.30 15.56
N GLY A 84 7.01 -6.38 14.76
CA GLY A 84 8.43 -6.30 14.43
C GLY A 84 9.28 -5.76 15.57
N GLU A 85 10.58 -5.71 15.32
CA GLU A 85 11.55 -5.17 16.27
C GLU A 85 11.48 -3.64 16.37
N PRO A 86 11.84 -3.06 17.53
CA PRO A 86 12.03 -1.61 17.65
C PRO A 86 13.12 -1.10 16.67
N PRO A 87 13.02 0.16 16.17
CA PRO A 87 12.04 1.19 16.59
C PRO A 87 10.70 1.14 15.85
N LEU A 88 10.54 0.39 14.76
CA LEU A 88 9.31 0.33 13.98
C LEU A 88 8.19 -0.40 14.75
N GLY A 89 8.53 -1.54 15.33
CA GLY A 89 7.63 -2.35 16.14
C GLY A 89 7.42 -1.80 17.56
N PRO A 90 6.67 -2.54 18.40
CA PRO A 90 6.39 -2.16 19.78
C PRO A 90 7.67 -2.10 20.63
N GLY A 91 7.64 -1.28 21.70
CA GLY A 91 8.73 -1.19 22.69
C GLY A 91 9.62 0.05 22.59
N ALA A 92 9.60 0.77 21.46
CA ALA A 92 10.28 2.06 21.34
C ALA A 92 9.35 3.22 21.73
N PRO A 93 9.90 4.40 22.10
CA PRO A 93 9.11 5.60 22.35
C PRO A 93 8.31 6.04 21.10
N PRO A 94 7.13 6.69 21.28
CA PRO A 94 6.26 7.11 20.17
C PRO A 94 6.99 7.90 19.08
N ARG A 95 7.85 8.85 19.46
CA ARG A 95 8.68 9.63 18.52
C ARG A 95 9.56 8.72 17.65
N ALA A 96 10.28 7.78 18.23
CA ALA A 96 11.15 6.89 17.49
C ALA A 96 10.37 5.97 16.56
N ARG A 97 9.20 5.46 17.00
CA ARG A 97 8.29 4.66 16.21
C ARG A 97 7.73 5.43 15.02
N LEU A 98 7.31 6.69 15.25
CA LEU A 98 6.78 7.53 14.18
C LEU A 98 7.82 7.76 13.09
N LEU A 99 9.03 8.19 13.44
CA LEU A 99 10.09 8.44 12.47
C LEU A 99 10.47 7.17 11.69
N ALA A 100 10.63 6.04 12.37
CA ALA A 100 10.91 4.76 11.72
C ALA A 100 9.78 4.32 10.77
N PHE A 101 8.52 4.56 11.15
CA PHE A 101 7.38 4.27 10.29
C PHE A 101 7.36 5.16 9.04
N LEU A 102 7.60 6.46 9.18
CA LEU A 102 7.64 7.38 8.03
C LEU A 102 8.78 7.01 7.06
N ASP A 103 9.96 6.63 7.57
CA ASP A 103 11.07 6.15 6.76
C ASP A 103 10.72 4.84 6.00
N ALA A 104 10.06 3.90 6.68
CA ALA A 104 9.64 2.65 6.07
C ALA A 104 8.52 2.86 5.02
N LEU A 105 7.57 3.76 5.31
CA LEU A 105 6.50 4.11 4.37
C LEU A 105 7.03 4.84 3.14
N LEU A 106 8.05 5.72 3.30
CA LEU A 106 8.69 6.39 2.17
C LEU A 106 9.36 5.38 1.24
N ARG A 107 10.14 4.45 1.77
CA ARG A 107 10.75 3.37 0.99
C ARG A 107 9.72 2.56 0.23
N LEU A 108 8.68 2.08 0.92
CA LEU A 108 7.58 1.34 0.29
C LEU A 108 6.94 2.16 -0.84
N SER A 109 6.72 3.46 -0.62
CA SER A 109 6.10 4.35 -1.62
C SER A 109 7.00 4.57 -2.84
N LEU A 110 8.31 4.69 -2.65
CA LEU A 110 9.27 4.87 -3.75
C LEU A 110 9.52 3.57 -4.52
N ASP A 111 9.68 2.45 -3.83
CA ASP A 111 9.90 1.13 -4.43
C ASP A 111 8.71 0.69 -5.31
N HIS A 112 7.50 1.09 -4.93
CA HIS A 112 6.27 0.71 -5.64
C HIS A 112 5.54 1.89 -6.27
N ARG A 113 6.26 2.99 -6.54
CA ARG A 113 5.69 4.26 -7.01
C ARG A 113 4.77 4.13 -8.22
N GLU A 114 5.16 3.37 -9.24
CA GLU A 114 4.35 3.21 -10.45
C GLU A 114 3.02 2.51 -10.18
N LEU A 115 3.02 1.51 -9.30
CA LEU A 115 1.79 0.81 -8.90
C LEU A 115 0.89 1.72 -8.07
N LEU A 116 1.49 2.47 -7.12
CA LEU A 116 0.76 3.45 -6.30
C LEU A 116 0.14 4.53 -7.16
N LEU A 117 0.93 5.17 -8.04
CA LEU A 117 0.44 6.19 -8.95
C LEU A 117 -0.71 5.67 -9.81
N ALA A 118 -0.56 4.49 -10.39
CA ALA A 118 -1.60 3.89 -11.22
C ALA A 118 -2.87 3.49 -10.43
N SER A 119 -2.75 3.14 -9.15
CA SER A 119 -3.89 2.83 -8.28
C SER A 119 -4.60 4.09 -7.78
N GLU A 120 -3.85 5.12 -7.40
CA GLU A 120 -4.37 6.37 -6.84
C GLU A 120 -5.06 7.24 -7.90
N THR A 121 -4.53 7.24 -9.12
CA THR A 121 -5.11 7.99 -10.27
C THR A 121 -6.28 7.27 -10.95
N ALA A 122 -6.57 6.02 -10.59
CA ALA A 122 -7.68 5.27 -11.17
C ALA A 122 -9.05 5.94 -10.94
N ARG A 123 -9.22 6.63 -9.80
CA ARG A 123 -10.39 7.44 -9.45
C ARG A 123 -10.08 8.43 -8.32
N PRO A 124 -10.75 9.59 -8.27
CA PRO A 124 -10.54 10.58 -7.22
C PRO A 124 -10.73 9.99 -5.81
N GLY A 125 -9.77 10.23 -4.92
CA GLY A 125 -9.82 9.77 -3.54
C GLY A 125 -9.63 8.26 -3.33
N ALA A 126 -9.21 7.51 -4.36
CA ALA A 126 -8.99 6.07 -4.27
C ALA A 126 -8.06 5.69 -3.11
N ARG A 127 -6.97 6.44 -2.91
CA ARG A 127 -6.01 6.25 -1.84
C ARG A 127 -6.66 6.26 -0.45
N LEU A 128 -7.51 7.25 -0.17
CA LEU A 128 -8.16 7.42 1.14
C LEU A 128 -9.15 6.31 1.49
N GLN A 129 -9.56 5.50 0.51
CA GLN A 129 -10.53 4.41 0.66
C GLN A 129 -9.85 3.04 0.84
N THR A 130 -8.50 2.97 0.85
CA THR A 130 -7.77 1.71 1.04
C THR A 130 -7.69 1.32 2.51
N GLY A 131 -7.67 0.01 2.77
CA GLY A 131 -7.43 -0.52 4.11
C GLY A 131 -6.04 -0.17 4.64
N ALA A 132 -5.05 -0.08 3.75
CA ALA A 132 -3.70 0.34 4.09
C ALA A 132 -3.67 1.78 4.59
N TYR A 133 -4.30 2.72 3.86
CA TYR A 133 -4.37 4.12 4.33
C TYR A 133 -5.06 4.24 5.68
N ALA A 134 -6.17 3.54 5.89
CA ALA A 134 -6.87 3.55 7.18
C ALA A 134 -5.99 3.03 8.34
N PHE A 135 -5.15 2.03 8.08
CA PHE A 135 -4.18 1.52 9.06
C PHE A 135 -3.07 2.55 9.34
N TRP A 136 -2.45 3.11 8.28
CA TRP A 136 -1.40 4.13 8.39
C TRP A 136 -1.90 5.34 9.18
N HIS A 137 -3.08 5.83 8.82
CA HIS A 137 -3.72 6.96 9.47
C HIS A 137 -3.92 6.71 10.97
N ARG A 138 -4.51 5.58 11.33
CA ARG A 138 -4.74 5.21 12.74
C ARG A 138 -3.42 5.10 13.51
N HIS A 139 -2.38 4.51 12.90
CA HIS A 139 -1.07 4.35 13.53
C HIS A 139 -0.40 5.70 13.78
N VAL A 140 -0.38 6.58 12.79
CA VAL A 140 0.20 7.93 12.89
C VAL A 140 -0.57 8.78 13.89
N SER A 141 -1.91 8.80 13.80
CA SER A 141 -2.78 9.53 14.73
C SER A 141 -2.53 9.10 16.19
N TRP A 142 -2.43 7.79 16.44
CA TRP A 142 -2.14 7.29 17.77
C TRP A 142 -0.75 7.73 18.27
N LEU A 143 0.31 7.60 17.47
CA LEU A 143 1.66 8.00 17.85
C LEU A 143 1.78 9.50 18.10
N LEU A 144 1.11 10.32 17.30
CA LEU A 144 1.02 11.77 17.53
C LEU A 144 0.28 12.08 18.83
N GLY A 145 -0.85 11.40 19.09
CA GLY A 145 -1.64 11.60 20.30
C GLY A 145 -0.87 11.32 21.60
N GLU A 146 -0.01 10.30 21.60
CA GLU A 146 0.89 10.00 22.73
C GLU A 146 1.89 11.15 23.02
N SER A 147 2.22 11.96 22.02
CA SER A 147 3.15 13.08 22.13
C SER A 147 2.47 14.40 22.49
N ARG A 148 1.14 14.42 22.65
CA ARG A 148 0.33 15.61 22.99
C ARG A 148 0.57 16.80 22.06
N PRO A 149 0.31 16.67 20.76
CA PRO A 149 0.58 17.73 19.79
C PRO A 149 -0.31 18.96 20.01
N PRO A 150 0.06 20.12 19.41
CA PRO A 150 -0.69 21.37 19.57
C PRO A 150 -2.06 21.39 18.86
N ALA A 151 -2.35 20.40 18.01
CA ALA A 151 -3.59 20.30 17.24
C ALA A 151 -4.12 18.86 17.25
N ASP A 152 -5.31 18.65 16.66
CA ASP A 152 -5.96 17.36 16.60
C ASP A 152 -5.06 16.31 15.91
N PRO A 153 -4.65 15.23 16.60
CA PRO A 153 -3.78 14.19 16.05
C PRO A 153 -4.37 13.50 14.82
N ASP A 154 -5.69 13.40 14.73
CA ASP A 154 -6.38 12.78 13.59
C ASP A 154 -6.19 13.61 12.31
N LEU A 155 -6.37 14.92 12.40
CA LEU A 155 -6.12 15.84 11.29
C LEU A 155 -4.63 15.94 10.95
N LEU A 156 -3.76 15.99 11.94
CA LEU A 156 -2.31 16.01 11.73
C LEU A 156 -1.81 14.75 11.02
N ALA A 157 -2.39 13.59 11.31
CA ALA A 157 -2.07 12.35 10.61
C ALA A 157 -2.40 12.42 9.11
N HIS A 158 -3.54 13.00 8.74
CA HIS A 158 -3.88 13.24 7.33
C HIS A 158 -2.88 14.18 6.65
N VAL A 159 -2.52 15.29 7.31
CA VAL A 159 -1.55 16.26 6.79
C VAL A 159 -0.18 15.61 6.58
N LEU A 160 0.31 14.84 7.55
CA LEU A 160 1.61 14.18 7.46
C LEU A 160 1.61 13.08 6.38
N LEU A 161 0.53 12.30 6.28
CA LEU A 161 0.40 11.26 5.27
C LEU A 161 0.20 11.81 3.85
N ALA A 162 -0.19 13.07 3.68
CA ALA A 162 -0.27 13.70 2.36
C ALA A 162 1.11 13.80 1.67
N ALA A 163 2.21 13.83 2.43
CA ALA A 163 3.57 13.81 1.88
C ALA A 163 3.92 12.51 1.11
N PHE A 164 3.15 11.46 1.29
CA PHE A 164 3.33 10.15 0.63
C PHE A 164 2.39 9.95 -0.57
N ASP A 165 1.82 11.02 -1.08
CA ASP A 165 1.03 10.99 -2.31
C ASP A 165 1.91 10.63 -3.51
N ALA A 166 1.47 9.67 -4.33
CA ALA A 166 2.29 9.13 -5.41
C ALA A 166 2.55 10.14 -6.54
N GLU A 167 1.61 11.06 -6.80
CA GLU A 167 1.81 12.15 -7.78
C GLU A 167 2.85 13.13 -7.26
N LEU A 168 2.75 13.53 -5.97
CA LEU A 168 3.74 14.41 -5.33
C LEU A 168 5.14 13.79 -5.35
N LEU A 169 5.29 12.55 -4.90
CA LEU A 169 6.59 11.86 -4.89
C LEU A 169 7.18 11.73 -6.31
N THR A 170 6.34 11.48 -7.31
CA THR A 170 6.77 11.43 -8.71
C THR A 170 7.27 12.80 -9.18
N ALA A 171 6.52 13.87 -8.92
CA ALA A 171 6.91 15.23 -9.29
C ALA A 171 8.21 15.68 -8.62
N LEU A 172 8.41 15.34 -7.34
CA LEU A 172 9.64 15.65 -6.60
C LEU A 172 10.85 14.93 -7.22
N GLN A 173 10.69 13.67 -7.62
CA GLN A 173 11.76 12.91 -8.26
C GLN A 173 12.08 13.46 -9.66
N GLU A 174 11.08 13.87 -10.45
CA GLU A 174 11.28 14.53 -11.74
C GLU A 174 12.02 15.88 -11.60
N GLN A 175 11.88 16.55 -10.46
CA GLN A 175 12.64 17.75 -10.08
C GLN A 175 14.06 17.43 -9.58
N GLY A 176 14.49 16.17 -9.59
CA GLY A 176 15.81 15.75 -9.15
C GLY A 176 15.97 15.65 -7.63
N ARG A 177 14.88 15.61 -6.86
CA ARG A 177 14.95 15.37 -5.40
C ARG A 177 15.19 13.89 -5.15
N ASP A 178 16.23 13.59 -4.37
CA ASP A 178 16.54 12.23 -3.95
C ASP A 178 15.73 11.81 -2.72
N GLU A 179 15.71 10.51 -2.43
CA GLU A 179 15.01 9.90 -1.29
C GLU A 179 15.45 10.54 0.04
N ALA A 180 16.75 10.80 0.21
CA ALA A 180 17.28 11.36 1.44
C ALA A 180 16.71 12.75 1.72
N SER A 181 16.72 13.63 0.71
CA SER A 181 16.17 14.99 0.81
C SER A 181 14.68 14.99 1.12
N VAL A 182 13.91 14.11 0.50
CA VAL A 182 12.46 13.97 0.76
C VAL A 182 12.23 13.43 2.17
N GLY A 183 12.98 12.40 2.57
CA GLY A 183 12.91 11.81 3.91
C GLY A 183 13.25 12.82 5.01
N ASP A 184 14.29 13.62 4.82
CA ASP A 184 14.69 14.66 5.79
C ASP A 184 13.61 15.74 5.93
N ALA A 185 12.97 16.14 4.84
CA ALA A 185 11.87 17.12 4.89
C ALA A 185 10.64 16.57 5.65
N ILE A 186 10.23 15.32 5.35
CA ILE A 186 9.14 14.64 6.06
C ILE A 186 9.46 14.51 7.55
N ARG A 187 10.68 14.12 7.88
CA ARG A 187 11.16 13.96 9.26
C ARG A 187 11.15 15.28 10.02
N ALA A 188 11.62 16.36 9.39
CA ALA A 188 11.61 17.70 9.99
C ALA A 188 10.18 18.16 10.33
N VAL A 189 9.21 17.92 9.44
CA VAL A 189 7.79 18.22 9.71
C VAL A 189 7.27 17.38 10.87
N ALA A 190 7.54 16.07 10.87
CA ALA A 190 7.10 15.18 11.94
C ALA A 190 7.69 15.59 13.30
N GLU A 191 8.97 15.94 13.35
CA GLU A 191 9.63 16.41 14.57
C GLU A 191 9.03 17.72 15.11
N ALA A 192 8.68 18.65 14.23
CA ALA A 192 8.01 19.89 14.64
C ALA A 192 6.61 19.65 15.25
N LEU A 193 5.94 18.55 14.90
CA LEU A 193 4.65 18.17 15.48
C LEU A 193 4.78 17.45 16.83
N LEU A 194 5.98 16.99 17.20
CA LEU A 194 6.24 16.22 18.41
C LEU A 194 6.78 17.10 19.57
N HIS A 195 6.95 18.38 19.34
CA HIS A 195 7.37 19.41 20.30
C HIS A 195 6.20 20.29 20.71
#